data_e70c8a00a665092b1e1609f5ed1bce03
#
_entry.id   e70c8a00a665092b1e1609f5ed1bce03
#
_cell.length_a   1.000
_cell.length_b   1.000
_cell.length_c   1.000
_cell.angle_alpha   90.00
_cell.angle_beta   90.00
_cell.angle_gamma   90.00
#
_symmetry.space_group_name_H-M   'P 1'
#
loop_
_entity.id
_entity.type
_entity.pdbx_description
1 polymer ?
#
loop_
_entity_poly.entity_id
_entity_poly.type
_entity_poly.pdbx_seq_one_letter_code
_entity_poly.pdbx_strand_id
1 'polypeptide(L)'
;MDAVSSGTSQANRPRSNRGVGIVTAADSRERSLGQLHVYDGDGKGKSQAALGVVLRTIGLGICEQRRTRVLLLRFLKGPGRAYDEDAAIEALQQGFPHLIDQVRTGRGDYFSVDEVTRFDRQEAQRGWDIAKGAIASALYSVVVLDELNPVLDLGLLETEDVIRSLKSRPEGMEIIV
;
A
#
# COMPACT_ATOMS: atom_id res chain seq x y z
N MET A 1 22.96 27.99 -70.62
CA MET A 1 22.97 26.53 -70.67
C MET A 1 22.78 26.00 -69.32
N ASP A 2 21.63 25.50 -69.17
CA ASP A 2 20.92 25.20 -67.87
C ASP A 2 21.29 23.83 -67.36
N ALA A 3 21.41 23.74 -66.05
CA ALA A 3 21.30 22.47 -65.36
C ALA A 3 20.46 22.64 -64.08
N VAL A 4 19.21 22.21 -64.21
CA VAL A 4 18.22 22.14 -63.16
C VAL A 4 18.55 20.95 -62.24
N SER A 5 18.83 21.24 -60.97
CA SER A 5 18.98 20.20 -59.91
C SER A 5 17.64 19.95 -59.29
N SER A 6 17.09 18.76 -59.47
CA SER A 6 15.88 18.27 -58.85
C SER A 6 16.10 17.87 -57.40
N GLY A 7 15.58 18.68 -56.50
CA GLY A 7 15.52 18.36 -55.07
C GLY A 7 14.40 17.33 -54.81
N THR A 8 14.78 16.14 -54.39
CA THR A 8 13.85 15.12 -53.91
C THR A 8 13.38 15.47 -52.49
N SER A 9 12.11 15.83 -52.39
CA SER A 9 11.38 15.98 -51.14
C SER A 9 11.32 14.64 -50.38
N GLN A 10 12.00 14.54 -49.25
CA GLN A 10 11.79 13.43 -48.32
C GLN A 10 10.44 13.61 -47.61
N ALA A 11 9.50 12.79 -48.00
CA ALA A 11 8.21 12.68 -47.35
C ALA A 11 8.40 12.27 -45.86
N ASN A 12 7.92 13.14 -44.98
CA ASN A 12 7.84 12.95 -43.54
C ASN A 12 6.90 11.76 -43.23
N ARG A 13 7.46 10.58 -42.95
CA ARG A 13 6.68 9.43 -42.51
C ARG A 13 6.18 9.69 -41.09
N PRO A 14 4.89 9.58 -40.79
CA PRO A 14 4.40 9.70 -39.46
C PRO A 14 5.01 8.60 -38.60
N ARG A 15 5.60 8.98 -37.46
CA ARG A 15 6.06 8.05 -36.42
C ARG A 15 4.87 7.21 -36.00
N SER A 16 4.93 5.90 -36.24
CA SER A 16 3.96 4.96 -35.71
C SER A 16 3.92 5.11 -34.19
N ASN A 17 2.80 5.60 -33.69
CA ASN A 17 2.45 5.59 -32.28
C ASN A 17 2.37 4.10 -31.90
N ARG A 18 3.47 3.54 -31.35
CA ARG A 18 3.41 2.23 -30.73
C ARG A 18 2.52 2.40 -29.52
N GLY A 19 1.26 2.06 -29.70
CA GLY A 19 0.31 2.00 -28.61
C GLY A 19 0.94 1.25 -27.47
N VAL A 20 0.92 1.84 -26.31
CA VAL A 20 1.14 1.13 -25.06
C VAL A 20 0.14 -0.01 -25.10
N GLY A 21 0.64 -1.23 -25.29
CA GLY A 21 -0.21 -2.41 -25.34
C GLY A 21 -0.98 -2.48 -24.03
N ILE A 22 -2.27 -2.24 -24.11
CA ILE A 22 -3.19 -2.51 -23.00
C ILE A 22 -3.09 -4.02 -22.83
N VAL A 23 -2.47 -4.45 -21.72
CA VAL A 23 -2.46 -5.85 -21.32
C VAL A 23 -3.92 -6.24 -21.14
N THR A 24 -4.44 -7.01 -22.08
CA THR A 24 -5.83 -7.46 -22.04
C THR A 24 -6.02 -8.41 -20.86
N ALA A 25 -7.23 -8.46 -20.31
CA ALA A 25 -7.61 -9.28 -19.15
C ALA A 25 -7.30 -10.80 -19.34
N ALA A 26 -7.01 -11.25 -20.55
CA ALA A 26 -6.60 -12.63 -20.85
C ALA A 26 -5.16 -12.96 -20.41
N ASP A 27 -4.31 -11.96 -20.15
CA ASP A 27 -2.94 -12.13 -19.66
C ASP A 27 -2.85 -12.06 -18.13
N SER A 28 -3.98 -12.05 -17.45
CA SER A 28 -4.12 -12.17 -16.00
C SER A 28 -3.93 -13.63 -15.53
N ARG A 29 -3.02 -14.36 -16.16
CA ARG A 29 -2.60 -15.67 -15.67
C ARG A 29 -2.11 -15.50 -14.25
N GLU A 30 -2.92 -16.02 -13.32
CA GLU A 30 -2.54 -16.39 -11.95
C GLU A 30 -1.48 -15.46 -11.34
N ARG A 31 -1.77 -14.18 -11.24
CA ARG A 31 -1.17 -13.41 -10.16
C ARG A 31 -1.67 -14.11 -8.91
N SER A 32 -0.77 -14.73 -8.17
CA SER A 32 -1.08 -15.27 -6.86
C SER A 32 -1.49 -14.09 -5.97
N LEU A 33 -2.75 -13.68 -6.10
CA LEU A 33 -3.36 -12.67 -5.27
C LEU A 33 -3.41 -13.21 -3.85
N GLY A 34 -3.21 -12.36 -2.87
CA GLY A 34 -3.32 -12.77 -1.48
C GLY A 34 -2.00 -13.21 -0.86
N GLN A 35 -0.88 -12.61 -1.28
CA GLN A 35 0.42 -12.81 -0.64
C GLN A 35 0.49 -12.10 0.72
N LEU A 36 1.26 -12.70 1.63
CA LEU A 36 1.75 -12.02 2.83
C LEU A 36 3.18 -11.57 2.55
N HIS A 37 3.38 -10.26 2.50
CA HIS A 37 4.70 -9.65 2.34
C HIS A 37 5.21 -9.16 3.70
N VAL A 38 6.43 -9.49 4.02
CA VAL A 38 7.11 -8.97 5.21
C VAL A 38 8.28 -8.10 4.74
N TYR A 39 8.24 -6.81 5.08
CA TYR A 39 9.31 -5.87 4.81
C TYR A 39 10.10 -5.67 6.10
N ASP A 40 11.28 -6.22 6.15
CA ASP A 40 12.15 -6.20 7.30
C ASP A 40 13.51 -5.57 7.01
N GLY A 41 14.22 -5.15 8.05
CA GLY A 41 15.57 -4.57 7.99
C GLY A 41 15.67 -3.20 8.62
N ASP A 42 16.92 -2.80 8.94
CA ASP A 42 17.24 -1.54 9.66
C ASP A 42 17.15 -0.29 8.79
N GLY A 43 17.09 -0.45 7.47
CA GLY A 43 17.09 0.65 6.50
C GLY A 43 15.75 1.38 6.38
N LYS A 44 15.83 2.58 5.78
CA LYS A 44 14.64 3.32 5.33
C LYS A 44 14.07 2.69 4.06
N GLY A 45 12.76 2.91 3.82
CA GLY A 45 12.13 2.52 2.56
C GLY A 45 11.02 1.48 2.70
N LYS A 46 10.86 0.83 3.84
CA LYS A 46 9.79 -0.15 4.07
C LYS A 46 8.40 0.45 3.87
N SER A 47 8.09 1.54 4.59
CA SER A 47 6.81 2.25 4.44
C SER A 47 6.61 2.78 3.02
N GLN A 48 7.68 3.30 2.36
CA GLN A 48 7.60 3.77 0.98
C GLN A 48 7.32 2.63 0.00
N ALA A 49 7.91 1.45 0.20
CA ALA A 49 7.60 0.26 -0.61
C ALA A 49 6.13 -0.16 -0.44
N ALA A 50 5.63 -0.18 0.80
CA ALA A 50 4.22 -0.47 1.09
C ALA A 50 3.29 0.57 0.45
N LEU A 51 3.61 1.87 0.54
CA LEU A 51 2.84 2.94 -0.12
C LEU A 51 2.87 2.81 -1.65
N GLY A 52 3.93 2.31 -2.25
CA GLY A 52 3.98 1.98 -3.67
C GLY A 52 2.92 0.95 -4.07
N VAL A 53 2.71 -0.08 -3.25
CA VAL A 53 1.63 -1.08 -3.46
C VAL A 53 0.25 -0.43 -3.28
N VAL A 54 0.08 0.44 -2.27
CA VAL A 54 -1.16 1.21 -2.06
C VAL A 54 -1.51 2.02 -3.30
N LEU A 55 -0.57 2.83 -3.82
CA LEU A 55 -0.78 3.64 -5.02
C LEU A 55 -1.16 2.80 -6.23
N ARG A 56 -0.47 1.68 -6.44
CA ARG A 56 -0.76 0.74 -7.54
C ARG A 56 -2.18 0.18 -7.42
N THR A 57 -2.60 -0.20 -6.21
CA THR A 57 -3.93 -0.76 -5.96
C THR A 57 -5.04 0.26 -6.16
N ILE A 58 -4.84 1.50 -5.69
CA ILE A 58 -5.77 2.61 -5.92
C ILE A 58 -5.87 2.90 -7.43
N GLY A 59 -4.73 2.98 -8.13
CA GLY A 59 -4.69 3.19 -9.57
C GLY A 59 -5.47 2.11 -10.35
N LEU A 60 -5.35 0.85 -9.92
CA LEU A 60 -6.12 -0.25 -10.49
C LEU A 60 -7.64 -0.06 -10.28
N GLY A 61 -8.04 0.35 -9.05
CA GLY A 61 -9.45 0.65 -8.74
C GLY A 61 -10.02 1.78 -9.59
N ILE A 62 -9.23 2.83 -9.83
CA ILE A 62 -9.63 3.96 -10.68
C ILE A 62 -9.78 3.53 -12.15
N CYS A 63 -8.77 2.81 -12.69
CA CYS A 63 -8.73 2.47 -14.12
C CYS A 63 -9.73 1.37 -14.50
N GLU A 64 -9.88 0.35 -13.65
CA GLU A 64 -10.67 -0.83 -13.99
C GLU A 64 -12.06 -0.84 -13.34
N GLN A 65 -12.38 0.20 -12.56
CA GLN A 65 -13.61 0.29 -11.75
C GLN A 65 -13.84 -0.98 -10.89
N ARG A 66 -12.76 -1.67 -10.55
CA ARG A 66 -12.82 -2.84 -9.66
C ARG A 66 -13.05 -2.38 -8.23
N ARG A 67 -13.73 -3.21 -7.46
CA ARG A 67 -13.86 -3.01 -6.01
C ARG A 67 -12.52 -3.35 -5.32
N THR A 68 -11.53 -2.50 -5.51
CA THR A 68 -10.28 -2.55 -4.76
C THR A 68 -10.38 -1.56 -3.62
N ARG A 69 -10.16 -2.00 -2.40
CA ARG A 69 -10.10 -1.13 -1.22
C ARG A 69 -8.85 -1.46 -0.44
N VAL A 70 -8.18 -0.44 0.04
CA VAL A 70 -6.95 -0.55 0.82
C VAL A 70 -7.22 -0.09 2.24
N LEU A 71 -6.78 -0.86 3.24
CA LEU A 71 -6.57 -0.37 4.58
C LEU A 71 -5.09 -0.08 4.78
N LEU A 72 -4.75 1.17 5.09
CA LEU A 72 -3.44 1.58 5.56
C LEU A 72 -3.51 1.81 7.08
N LEU A 73 -3.11 0.82 7.86
CA LEU A 73 -3.01 0.91 9.31
C LEU A 73 -1.55 1.13 9.70
N ARG A 74 -1.30 2.21 10.42
CA ARG A 74 0.04 2.65 10.82
C ARG A 74 0.12 2.64 12.35
N PHE A 75 0.79 1.63 12.88
CA PHE A 75 1.08 1.52 14.31
C PHE A 75 2.16 2.53 14.73
N LEU A 76 2.22 2.87 16.00
CA LEU A 76 3.23 3.76 16.59
C LEU A 76 3.33 5.14 15.92
N LYS A 77 2.37 5.49 15.07
CA LYS A 77 2.31 6.74 14.30
C LYS A 77 1.07 7.57 14.66
N GLY A 78 0.77 7.71 15.96
CA GLY A 78 -0.39 8.44 16.48
C GLY A 78 -0.45 9.91 16.05
N PRO A 79 -1.55 10.60 16.40
CA PRO A 79 -1.69 12.03 16.14
C PRO A 79 -0.64 12.81 16.94
N GLY A 80 -0.04 13.84 16.38
CA GLY A 80 0.98 14.66 17.04
C GLY A 80 2.29 14.75 16.29
N ARG A 81 2.56 13.79 15.39
CA ARG A 81 3.67 13.87 14.45
C ARG A 81 3.14 13.81 13.02
N ALA A 82 3.52 14.79 12.21
CA ALA A 82 3.30 14.77 10.77
C ALA A 82 4.44 14.00 10.08
N TYR A 83 4.08 13.22 9.09
CA TYR A 83 4.99 12.55 8.17
C TYR A 83 4.80 13.17 6.79
N ASP A 84 5.86 13.22 5.99
CA ASP A 84 5.84 13.90 4.69
C ASP A 84 4.80 13.28 3.74
N GLU A 85 4.55 12.00 3.86
CA GLU A 85 3.54 11.28 3.07
C GLU A 85 2.08 11.54 3.50
N ASP A 86 1.84 12.08 4.70
CA ASP A 86 0.47 12.24 5.24
C ASP A 86 -0.40 13.12 4.33
N ALA A 87 0.13 14.23 3.85
CA ALA A 87 -0.61 15.13 2.94
C ALA A 87 -1.03 14.45 1.64
N ALA A 88 -0.17 13.58 1.08
CA ALA A 88 -0.48 12.82 -0.13
C ALA A 88 -1.56 11.77 0.14
N ILE A 89 -1.50 11.08 1.28
CA ILE A 89 -2.48 10.08 1.69
C ILE A 89 -3.84 10.75 1.94
N GLU A 90 -3.88 11.90 2.61
CA GLU A 90 -5.11 12.68 2.83
C GLU A 90 -5.74 13.12 1.51
N ALA A 91 -4.94 13.59 0.55
CA ALA A 91 -5.44 13.96 -0.78
C ALA A 91 -6.04 12.74 -1.51
N LEU A 92 -5.42 11.56 -1.39
CA LEU A 92 -5.97 10.32 -1.94
C LEU A 92 -7.29 9.93 -1.28
N GLN A 93 -7.39 10.04 0.05
CA GLN A 93 -8.64 9.76 0.76
C GLN A 93 -9.77 10.72 0.38
N GLN A 94 -9.47 12.00 0.23
CA GLN A 94 -10.44 13.01 -0.20
C GLN A 94 -10.91 12.78 -1.64
N GLY A 95 -9.98 12.45 -2.54
CA GLY A 95 -10.28 12.20 -3.95
C GLY A 95 -10.98 10.85 -4.19
N PHE A 96 -10.64 9.84 -3.41
CA PHE A 96 -11.09 8.46 -3.59
C PHE A 96 -11.49 7.78 -2.26
N PRO A 97 -12.50 8.32 -1.55
CA PRO A 97 -12.85 7.87 -0.19
C PRO A 97 -13.31 6.41 -0.11
N HIS A 98 -13.69 5.82 -1.23
CA HIS A 98 -14.12 4.42 -1.33
C HIS A 98 -12.96 3.44 -1.62
N LEU A 99 -11.76 3.94 -1.93
CA LEU A 99 -10.62 3.11 -2.29
C LEU A 99 -9.57 2.97 -1.19
N ILE A 100 -9.51 3.91 -0.23
CA ILE A 100 -8.51 3.88 0.83
C ILE A 100 -9.09 4.34 2.17
N ASP A 101 -8.83 3.55 3.20
CA ASP A 101 -8.98 3.94 4.60
C ASP A 101 -7.61 4.04 5.24
N GLN A 102 -7.37 5.09 5.99
CA GLN A 102 -6.18 5.23 6.83
C GLN A 102 -6.56 5.23 8.30
N VAL A 103 -5.81 4.48 9.09
CA VAL A 103 -5.88 4.49 10.54
C VAL A 103 -4.49 4.64 11.12
N ARG A 104 -4.36 5.48 12.15
CA ARG A 104 -3.11 5.66 12.90
C ARG A 104 -3.37 5.32 14.37
N THR A 105 -2.42 4.62 15.00
CA THR A 105 -2.47 4.27 16.40
C THR A 105 -1.14 4.51 17.09
N GLY A 106 -1.17 4.61 18.42
CA GLY A 106 0.00 4.87 19.24
C GLY A 106 0.25 6.35 19.50
N ARG A 107 1.32 6.63 20.23
CA ARG A 107 1.86 7.99 20.40
C ARG A 107 2.77 8.33 19.21
N GLY A 108 2.94 9.61 18.93
CA GLY A 108 3.76 10.08 17.79
C GLY A 108 5.28 10.06 18.05
N ASP A 109 5.73 9.69 19.25
CA ASP A 109 7.13 9.74 19.66
C ASP A 109 7.80 8.37 19.62
N TYR A 110 9.11 8.35 19.38
CA TYR A 110 9.91 7.13 19.54
C TYR A 110 10.11 6.83 21.03
N PHE A 111 10.10 5.55 21.37
CA PHE A 111 10.33 5.08 22.74
C PHE A 111 10.98 3.69 22.72
N SER A 112 11.66 3.37 23.82
CA SER A 112 12.29 2.08 24.04
C SER A 112 11.36 1.13 24.80
N VAL A 113 11.75 -0.13 24.90
CA VAL A 113 11.01 -1.16 25.66
C VAL A 113 10.75 -0.73 27.11
N ASP A 114 11.73 -0.08 27.75
CA ASP A 114 11.62 0.38 29.14
C ASP A 114 10.63 1.52 29.34
N GLU A 115 10.24 2.18 28.26
CA GLU A 115 9.31 3.32 28.26
C GLU A 115 7.88 2.92 27.85
N VAL A 116 7.64 1.63 27.63
CA VAL A 116 6.32 1.10 27.26
C VAL A 116 5.33 1.35 28.39
N THR A 117 4.21 2.00 28.04
CA THR A 117 3.13 2.32 28.96
C THR A 117 1.89 1.48 28.69
N ARG A 118 0.90 1.59 29.60
CA ARG A 118 -0.42 1.00 29.37
C ARG A 118 -1.10 1.58 28.13
N PHE A 119 -0.89 2.87 27.86
CA PHE A 119 -1.46 3.53 26.68
C PHE A 119 -0.93 2.89 25.38
N ASP A 120 0.36 2.60 25.29
CA ASP A 120 0.96 1.99 24.11
C ASP A 120 0.37 0.60 23.82
N ARG A 121 0.17 -0.20 24.87
CA ARG A 121 -0.50 -1.51 24.76
C ARG A 121 -1.95 -1.39 24.30
N GLN A 122 -2.69 -0.42 24.83
CA GLN A 122 -4.09 -0.18 24.45
C GLN A 122 -4.20 0.28 22.99
N GLU A 123 -3.31 1.18 22.55
CA GLU A 123 -3.29 1.65 21.16
C GLU A 123 -2.85 0.58 20.17
N ALA A 124 -1.86 -0.25 20.52
CA ALA A 124 -1.47 -1.39 19.73
C ALA A 124 -2.63 -2.40 19.60
N GLN A 125 -3.30 -2.70 20.71
CA GLN A 125 -4.46 -3.60 20.71
C GLN A 125 -5.62 -3.02 19.91
N ARG A 126 -5.91 -1.71 20.02
CA ARG A 126 -6.92 -1.03 19.21
C ARG A 126 -6.63 -1.16 17.72
N GLY A 127 -5.38 -0.92 17.31
CA GLY A 127 -4.95 -1.09 15.92
C GLY A 127 -5.11 -2.53 15.46
N TRP A 128 -4.70 -3.48 16.31
CA TRP A 128 -4.80 -4.90 15.99
C TRP A 128 -6.26 -5.38 15.86
N ASP A 129 -7.16 -4.90 16.70
CA ASP A 129 -8.58 -5.24 16.60
C ASP A 129 -9.21 -4.69 15.30
N ILE A 130 -8.79 -3.50 14.86
CA ILE A 130 -9.17 -2.96 13.55
C ILE A 130 -8.61 -3.84 12.42
N ALA A 131 -7.34 -4.25 12.51
CA ALA A 131 -6.73 -5.15 11.51
C ALA A 131 -7.45 -6.48 11.42
N LYS A 132 -7.75 -7.13 12.55
CA LYS A 132 -8.54 -8.39 12.60
C LYS A 132 -9.92 -8.20 11.98
N GLY A 133 -10.60 -7.12 12.30
CA GLY A 133 -11.91 -6.80 11.72
C GLY A 133 -11.83 -6.61 10.20
N ALA A 134 -10.81 -5.93 9.70
CA ALA A 134 -10.58 -5.73 8.27
C ALA A 134 -10.29 -7.05 7.55
N ILE A 135 -9.44 -7.91 8.13
CA ILE A 135 -9.14 -9.24 7.59
C ILE A 135 -10.41 -10.10 7.53
N ALA A 136 -11.18 -10.14 8.61
CA ALA A 136 -12.40 -10.94 8.69
C ALA A 136 -13.51 -10.44 7.76
N SER A 137 -13.56 -9.15 7.48
CA SER A 137 -14.60 -8.54 6.64
C SER A 137 -14.49 -8.90 5.15
N ALA A 138 -13.31 -9.29 4.69
CA ALA A 138 -12.98 -9.48 3.27
C ALA A 138 -13.30 -8.26 2.37
N LEU A 139 -13.41 -7.06 2.95
CA LEU A 139 -13.73 -5.84 2.21
C LEU A 139 -12.51 -5.21 1.53
N TYR A 140 -11.32 -5.57 1.98
CA TYR A 140 -10.07 -4.99 1.53
C TYR A 140 -9.32 -5.96 0.61
N SER A 141 -8.82 -5.44 -0.51
CA SER A 141 -7.92 -6.20 -1.39
C SER A 141 -6.49 -6.19 -0.87
N VAL A 142 -6.11 -5.10 -0.20
CA VAL A 142 -4.79 -4.90 0.39
C VAL A 142 -4.95 -4.35 1.80
N VAL A 143 -4.24 -4.94 2.75
CA VAL A 143 -4.10 -4.44 4.12
C VAL A 143 -2.64 -4.20 4.41
N VAL A 144 -2.26 -2.96 4.68
CA VAL A 144 -0.92 -2.57 5.11
C VAL A 144 -0.93 -2.39 6.62
N LEU A 145 -0.03 -3.08 7.30
CA LEU A 145 0.18 -3.04 8.75
C LEU A 145 1.58 -2.44 9.02
N ASP A 146 1.72 -1.17 8.73
CA ASP A 146 2.98 -0.42 8.85
C ASP A 146 3.40 -0.32 10.33
N GLU A 147 4.66 -0.60 10.64
CA GLU A 147 5.26 -0.69 11.98
C GLU A 147 4.71 -1.85 12.85
N LEU A 148 4.14 -2.91 12.27
CA LEU A 148 3.71 -4.07 13.05
C LEU A 148 4.91 -4.84 13.64
N ASN A 149 6.02 -4.98 12.90
CA ASN A 149 7.22 -5.64 13.42
C ASN A 149 7.76 -4.95 14.68
N PRO A 150 7.97 -3.63 14.72
CA PRO A 150 8.31 -2.91 15.96
C PRO A 150 7.31 -3.10 17.10
N VAL A 151 6.01 -3.19 16.81
CA VAL A 151 4.99 -3.47 17.83
C VAL A 151 5.20 -4.84 18.46
N LEU A 152 5.56 -5.85 17.68
CA LEU A 152 5.87 -7.20 18.16
C LEU A 152 7.18 -7.21 18.95
N ASP A 153 8.21 -6.54 18.47
CA ASP A 153 9.52 -6.42 19.13
C ASP A 153 9.41 -5.75 20.50
N LEU A 154 8.51 -4.76 20.62
CA LEU A 154 8.20 -4.09 21.90
C LEU A 154 7.30 -4.93 22.82
N GLY A 155 6.86 -6.12 22.39
CA GLY A 155 5.96 -6.99 23.16
C GLY A 155 4.60 -6.36 23.45
N LEU A 156 4.08 -5.53 22.54
CA LEU A 156 2.79 -4.87 22.69
C LEU A 156 1.61 -5.75 22.25
N LEU A 157 1.87 -6.77 21.43
CA LEU A 157 0.89 -7.75 20.96
C LEU A 157 1.48 -9.17 21.08
N GLU A 158 0.60 -10.16 21.20
CA GLU A 158 0.99 -11.56 21.20
C GLU A 158 1.29 -12.05 19.78
N THR A 159 2.54 -12.46 19.54
CA THR A 159 3.04 -12.85 18.21
C THR A 159 2.25 -14.00 17.60
N GLU A 160 1.88 -15.01 18.42
CA GLU A 160 1.12 -16.18 17.95
C GLU A 160 -0.29 -15.80 17.49
N ASP A 161 -0.95 -14.83 18.15
CA ASP A 161 -2.26 -14.34 17.72
C ASP A 161 -2.15 -13.59 16.39
N VAL A 162 -1.11 -12.78 16.24
CA VAL A 162 -0.82 -12.06 14.99
C VAL A 162 -0.58 -13.05 13.85
N ILE A 163 0.31 -14.01 14.00
CA ILE A 163 0.63 -15.00 12.98
C ILE A 163 -0.62 -15.81 12.59
N ARG A 164 -1.42 -16.24 13.56
CA ARG A 164 -2.66 -16.99 13.31
C ARG A 164 -3.64 -16.17 12.48
N SER A 165 -3.83 -14.92 12.84
CA SER A 165 -4.77 -14.02 12.16
C SER A 165 -4.31 -13.69 10.73
N LEU A 166 -3.00 -13.44 10.53
CA LEU A 166 -2.44 -13.20 9.19
C LEU A 166 -2.56 -14.43 8.27
N LYS A 167 -2.39 -15.64 8.83
CA LYS A 167 -2.57 -16.90 8.09
C LYS A 167 -4.01 -17.19 7.72
N SER A 168 -4.98 -16.69 8.50
CA SER A 168 -6.41 -16.90 8.25
C SER A 168 -7.02 -15.90 7.26
N ARG A 169 -6.22 -15.05 6.64
CA ARG A 169 -6.70 -14.05 5.69
C ARG A 169 -7.49 -14.70 4.54
N PRO A 170 -8.51 -14.02 4.01
CA PRO A 170 -9.26 -14.48 2.85
C PRO A 170 -8.35 -14.67 1.63
N GLU A 171 -8.70 -15.64 0.80
CA GLU A 171 -8.06 -15.83 -0.50
C GLU A 171 -8.17 -14.54 -1.33
N GLY A 172 -7.07 -14.13 -1.95
CA GLY A 172 -7.02 -12.90 -2.75
C GLY A 172 -6.74 -11.62 -1.96
N MET A 173 -6.74 -11.65 -0.62
CA MET A 173 -6.33 -10.50 0.20
C MET A 173 -4.80 -10.47 0.32
N GLU A 174 -4.19 -9.36 -0.07
CA GLU A 174 -2.77 -9.10 0.10
C GLU A 174 -2.53 -8.36 1.42
N ILE A 175 -1.59 -8.86 2.22
CA ILE A 175 -1.20 -8.20 3.48
C ILE A 175 0.29 -7.84 3.40
N ILE A 176 0.61 -6.64 3.82
CA ILE A 176 1.98 -6.11 3.91
C ILE A 176 2.27 -5.74 5.36
N VAL A 177 3.35 -6.29 5.88
CA VAL A 177 3.86 -6.05 7.24
C VAL A 177 5.24 -5.41 7.17
#